data_77f151fde32e94d5bb3703e8c053aead
#
_entry.id   77f151fde32e94d5bb3703e8c053aead
#
_cell.length_a   1.000
_cell.length_b   1.000
_cell.length_c   1.000
_cell.angle_alpha   90.00
_cell.angle_beta   90.00
_cell.angle_gamma   90.00
#
_symmetry.space_group_name_H-M   'P 1'
#
loop_
_entity.id
_entity.type
_entity.pdbx_description
1 polymer ?
#
loop_
_entity_poly.entity_id
_entity_poly.type
_entity_poly.pdbx_seq_one_letter_code
_entity_poly.pdbx_strand_id
1 'polypeptide(L)'
;PLAEAGHRVLVPYLRGYGPTRFRDPGAPRMAEQAAIAQDVVDFADALGLDQMALAGFDWGNRAACITAIRHPERVRAQVACGGYSVQDTVSPGRPGPARAEARLWYQWYFNTERGRAGLEANRHDIIRHLWDTWSPGFAYTDAQYDRSAPSFDNPDFVDVVIHSYRHRHVNAPGEARFLDVERELAERPPVSVPAIVLRGADSGFGRPT
;
A
#
# COMPACT_ATOMS: atom_id res chain seq x y z
N PRO A 1 20.97 10.78 2.20
CA PRO A 1 20.73 12.21 1.88
C PRO A 1 19.85 12.90 2.93
N LEU A 2 18.62 12.43 3.22
CA LEU A 2 17.75 13.12 4.20
C LEU A 2 18.33 13.11 5.62
N ALA A 3 18.87 11.97 6.07
CA ALA A 3 19.52 11.89 7.39
C ALA A 3 20.79 12.74 7.45
N GLU A 4 21.56 12.79 6.39
CA GLU A 4 22.75 13.67 6.25
C GLU A 4 22.35 15.16 6.28
N ALA A 5 21.14 15.48 5.81
CA ALA A 5 20.56 16.82 5.90
C ALA A 5 19.97 17.15 7.29
N GLY A 6 20.18 16.29 8.29
CA GLY A 6 19.75 16.51 9.68
C GLY A 6 18.30 16.09 9.98
N HIS A 7 17.64 15.38 9.07
CA HIS A 7 16.29 14.87 9.33
C HIS A 7 16.33 13.52 10.06
N ARG A 8 15.44 13.34 11.04
CA ARG A 8 15.12 12.00 11.56
C ARG A 8 14.27 11.28 10.52
N VAL A 9 14.81 10.20 9.93
CA VAL A 9 14.14 9.41 8.89
C VAL A 9 13.67 8.09 9.49
N LEU A 10 12.39 7.78 9.33
CA LEU A 10 11.76 6.54 9.79
C LEU A 10 11.16 5.83 8.58
N VAL A 11 11.48 4.56 8.41
CA VAL A 11 11.02 3.73 7.29
C VAL A 11 10.40 2.45 7.86
N PRO A 12 9.13 2.49 8.26
CA PRO A 12 8.46 1.31 8.81
C PRO A 12 8.13 0.31 7.70
N TYR A 13 8.17 -0.98 8.05
CA TYR A 13 7.52 -1.99 7.24
C TYR A 13 6.01 -1.98 7.49
N LEU A 14 5.23 -2.07 6.44
CA LEU A 14 3.78 -2.21 6.56
C LEU A 14 3.41 -3.52 7.28
N ARG A 15 2.19 -3.58 7.82
CA ARG A 15 1.66 -4.82 8.42
C ARG A 15 1.79 -5.98 7.44
N GLY A 16 2.22 -7.15 7.92
CA GLY A 16 2.44 -8.35 7.11
C GLY A 16 3.71 -8.34 6.26
N TYR A 17 4.62 -7.37 6.45
CA TYR A 17 5.90 -7.30 5.73
C TYR A 17 7.09 -7.24 6.70
N GLY A 18 8.21 -7.81 6.27
CA GLY A 18 9.47 -7.76 7.03
C GLY A 18 9.30 -8.22 8.48
N PRO A 19 9.81 -7.50 9.47
CA PRO A 19 9.69 -7.85 10.87
C PRO A 19 8.37 -7.43 11.53
N THR A 20 7.50 -6.67 10.83
CA THR A 20 6.22 -6.20 11.42
C THR A 20 5.28 -7.36 11.66
N ARG A 21 4.77 -7.48 12.87
CA ARG A 21 3.88 -8.57 13.31
C ARG A 21 2.60 -8.03 13.92
N PHE A 22 1.51 -8.77 13.77
CA PHE A 22 0.32 -8.52 14.55
C PHE A 22 0.60 -8.84 16.04
N ARG A 23 0.16 -7.94 16.93
CA ARG A 23 0.38 -8.11 18.38
C ARG A 23 -0.41 -9.30 18.95
N ASP A 24 -1.62 -9.50 18.43
CA ASP A 24 -2.45 -10.65 18.73
C ASP A 24 -2.34 -11.68 17.60
N PRO A 25 -1.80 -12.88 17.86
CA PRO A 25 -1.73 -13.94 16.86
C PRO A 25 -3.11 -14.41 16.35
N GLY A 26 -4.17 -14.22 17.15
CA GLY A 26 -5.54 -14.56 16.78
C GLY A 26 -6.29 -13.47 16.00
N ALA A 27 -5.71 -12.25 15.89
CA ALA A 27 -6.34 -11.17 15.17
C ALA A 27 -6.47 -11.48 13.66
N PRO A 28 -7.59 -11.14 13.02
CA PRO A 28 -7.72 -11.23 11.57
C PRO A 28 -6.64 -10.36 10.86
N ARG A 29 -6.08 -10.89 9.77
CA ARG A 29 -5.05 -10.18 8.98
C ARG A 29 -5.68 -9.15 8.05
N MET A 30 -6.42 -8.21 8.65
CA MET A 30 -7.07 -7.12 7.94
C MET A 30 -6.03 -6.14 7.38
N ALA A 31 -6.24 -5.68 6.15
CA ALA A 31 -5.32 -4.81 5.43
C ALA A 31 -6.07 -3.86 4.46
N GLU A 32 -7.22 -3.37 4.89
CA GLU A 32 -7.90 -2.26 4.23
C GLU A 32 -7.06 -0.98 4.33
N GLN A 33 -7.28 -0.08 3.40
CA GLN A 33 -6.49 1.15 3.30
C GLN A 33 -6.59 2.03 4.56
N ALA A 34 -7.75 2.07 5.22
CA ALA A 34 -7.94 2.80 6.47
C ALA A 34 -7.12 2.21 7.61
N ALA A 35 -7.04 0.88 7.72
CA ALA A 35 -6.25 0.21 8.75
C ALA A 35 -4.74 0.45 8.56
N ILE A 36 -4.26 0.41 7.31
CA ILE A 36 -2.84 0.69 7.00
C ILE A 36 -2.50 2.16 7.29
N ALA A 37 -3.42 3.09 7.04
CA ALA A 37 -3.23 4.50 7.42
C ALA A 37 -3.24 4.69 8.94
N GLN A 38 -4.09 3.96 9.67
CA GLN A 38 -4.10 4.01 11.13
C GLN A 38 -2.77 3.51 11.72
N ASP A 39 -2.12 2.52 11.11
CA ASP A 39 -0.78 2.08 11.55
C ASP A 39 0.25 3.22 11.51
N VAL A 40 0.15 4.16 10.55
CA VAL A 40 1.05 5.33 10.48
C VAL A 40 0.81 6.25 11.67
N VAL A 41 -0.43 6.47 12.05
CA VAL A 41 -0.80 7.31 13.21
C VAL A 41 -0.34 6.64 14.50
N ASP A 42 -0.67 5.36 14.69
CA ASP A 42 -0.30 4.58 15.87
C ASP A 42 1.23 4.50 16.03
N PHE A 43 1.96 4.38 14.91
CA PHE A 43 3.42 4.40 14.92
C PHE A 43 3.98 5.75 15.32
N ALA A 44 3.39 6.85 14.83
CA ALA A 44 3.79 8.20 15.22
C ALA A 44 3.52 8.44 16.72
N ASP A 45 2.36 8.02 17.22
CA ASP A 45 1.97 8.13 18.62
C ASP A 45 2.91 7.34 19.54
N ALA A 46 3.24 6.10 19.16
CA ALA A 46 4.18 5.26 19.90
C ALA A 46 5.60 5.85 20.01
N LEU A 47 5.95 6.73 19.07
CA LEU A 47 7.25 7.43 19.05
C LEU A 47 7.18 8.85 19.62
N GLY A 48 6.03 9.31 20.08
CA GLY A 48 5.81 10.66 20.59
C GLY A 48 5.99 11.74 19.52
N LEU A 49 5.58 11.47 18.28
CA LEU A 49 5.69 12.42 17.17
C LEU A 49 4.38 13.19 17.02
N ASP A 50 4.38 14.45 17.35
CA ASP A 50 3.21 15.32 17.18
C ASP A 50 2.94 15.64 15.70
N GLN A 51 4.00 15.87 14.94
CA GLN A 51 3.92 16.20 13.52
C GLN A 51 5.03 15.50 12.71
N MET A 52 4.72 15.17 11.44
CA MET A 52 5.64 14.49 10.52
C MET A 52 5.50 15.03 9.10
N ALA A 53 6.53 14.84 8.29
CA ALA A 53 6.41 14.86 6.84
C ALA A 53 6.29 13.41 6.37
N LEU A 54 5.39 13.14 5.42
CA LEU A 54 5.16 11.81 4.87
C LEU A 54 5.70 11.71 3.45
N ALA A 55 6.42 10.62 3.16
CA ALA A 55 6.80 10.25 1.80
C ALA A 55 6.33 8.83 1.54
N GLY A 56 5.54 8.63 0.51
CA GLY A 56 4.94 7.32 0.23
C GLY A 56 5.05 6.91 -1.24
N PHE A 57 5.15 5.60 -1.45
CA PHE A 57 5.07 4.96 -2.75
C PHE A 57 4.05 3.81 -2.67
N ASP A 58 3.22 3.65 -3.68
CA ASP A 58 2.18 2.61 -3.79
C ASP A 58 1.28 2.52 -2.54
N TRP A 59 1.24 1.40 -1.83
CA TRP A 59 0.47 1.25 -0.58
C TRP A 59 0.96 2.21 0.52
N GLY A 60 2.27 2.48 0.60
CA GLY A 60 2.79 3.50 1.50
C GLY A 60 2.31 4.91 1.14
N ASN A 61 2.16 5.22 -0.14
CA ASN A 61 1.55 6.48 -0.57
C ASN A 61 0.04 6.54 -0.26
N ARG A 62 -0.66 5.42 -0.33
CA ARG A 62 -2.06 5.33 0.07
C ARG A 62 -2.23 5.65 1.55
N ALA A 63 -1.43 5.00 2.40
CA ALA A 63 -1.40 5.29 3.82
C ALA A 63 -1.09 6.77 4.08
N ALA A 64 -0.09 7.34 3.41
CA ALA A 64 0.28 8.75 3.54
C ALA A 64 -0.84 9.70 3.10
N CYS A 65 -1.52 9.44 1.97
CA CYS A 65 -2.66 10.24 1.52
C CYS A 65 -3.80 10.22 2.53
N ILE A 66 -4.17 9.04 3.02
CA ILE A 66 -5.27 8.88 3.98
C ILE A 66 -4.91 9.56 5.31
N THR A 67 -3.68 9.38 5.79
CA THR A 67 -3.22 10.07 7.02
C THR A 67 -3.28 11.58 6.84
N ALA A 68 -2.86 12.11 5.68
CA ALA A 68 -2.91 13.57 5.42
C ALA A 68 -4.33 14.10 5.28
N ILE A 69 -5.27 13.28 4.83
CA ILE A 69 -6.70 13.63 4.76
C ILE A 69 -7.34 13.65 6.15
N ARG A 70 -7.10 12.60 6.92
CA ARG A 70 -7.76 12.35 8.21
C ARG A 70 -7.15 13.13 9.37
N HIS A 71 -5.85 13.42 9.29
CA HIS A 71 -5.06 14.05 10.34
C HIS A 71 -4.15 15.15 9.75
N PRO A 72 -4.74 16.17 9.06
CA PRO A 72 -3.95 17.22 8.42
C PRO A 72 -3.08 18.01 9.43
N GLU A 73 -3.52 18.12 10.67
CA GLU A 73 -2.77 18.76 11.76
C GLU A 73 -1.49 18.01 12.14
N ARG A 74 -1.42 16.70 11.85
CA ARG A 74 -0.28 15.83 12.12
C ARG A 74 0.72 15.80 10.95
N VAL A 75 0.33 16.28 9.76
CA VAL A 75 1.12 16.17 8.53
C VAL A 75 1.55 17.54 8.03
N ARG A 76 2.84 17.85 8.15
CA ARG A 76 3.41 19.12 7.67
C ARG A 76 3.43 19.23 6.14
N ALA A 77 3.73 18.14 5.48
CA ALA A 77 3.81 18.03 4.03
C ALA A 77 3.84 16.58 3.59
N GLN A 78 3.50 16.32 2.33
CA GLN A 78 3.53 15.00 1.73
C GLN A 78 4.34 14.97 0.43
N VAL A 79 5.12 13.89 0.22
CA VAL A 79 5.66 13.50 -1.08
C VAL A 79 4.90 12.26 -1.55
N ALA A 80 4.09 12.42 -2.59
CA ALA A 80 3.19 11.39 -3.11
C ALA A 80 3.76 10.80 -4.40
N CYS A 81 4.43 9.65 -4.31
CA CYS A 81 4.89 8.92 -5.49
C CYS A 81 3.72 8.15 -6.11
N GLY A 82 3.30 8.57 -7.30
CA GLY A 82 2.10 8.07 -7.97
C GLY A 82 0.89 9.01 -7.89
N GLY A 83 0.94 10.05 -7.06
CA GLY A 83 -0.14 11.04 -6.89
C GLY A 83 -1.20 10.59 -5.90
N TYR A 84 -2.43 11.09 -6.05
CA TYR A 84 -3.56 10.74 -5.19
C TYR A 84 -3.88 9.24 -5.27
N SER A 85 -3.90 8.53 -4.15
CA SER A 85 -3.94 7.06 -4.12
C SER A 85 -5.09 6.45 -3.30
N VAL A 86 -6.05 7.27 -2.84
CA VAL A 86 -7.24 6.77 -2.14
C VAL A 86 -8.18 6.10 -3.13
N GLN A 87 -8.80 5.01 -2.71
CA GLN A 87 -9.70 4.20 -3.53
C GLN A 87 -11.10 4.13 -2.94
N ASP A 88 -12.10 3.99 -3.82
CA ASP A 88 -13.41 3.52 -3.43
C ASP A 88 -13.34 2.00 -3.20
N THR A 89 -13.60 1.58 -1.97
CA THR A 89 -13.62 0.19 -1.52
C THR A 89 -15.01 -0.23 -1.05
N VAL A 90 -16.00 0.65 -1.21
CA VAL A 90 -17.40 0.37 -0.85
C VAL A 90 -18.25 0.04 -2.07
N SER A 91 -17.75 0.35 -3.26
CA SER A 91 -18.40 0.04 -4.54
C SER A 91 -17.52 -0.90 -5.36
N PRO A 92 -18.09 -1.80 -6.16
CA PRO A 92 -17.30 -2.73 -6.98
C PRO A 92 -16.49 -2.08 -8.10
N GLY A 93 -16.58 -0.76 -8.24
CA GLY A 93 -15.91 0.00 -9.30
C GLY A 93 -16.48 -0.26 -10.69
N ARG A 94 -16.01 0.53 -11.65
CA ARG A 94 -16.36 0.31 -13.08
C ARG A 94 -15.21 -0.43 -13.76
N PRO A 95 -15.50 -1.44 -14.61
CA PRO A 95 -14.46 -2.14 -15.34
C PRO A 95 -13.72 -1.17 -16.27
N GLY A 96 -12.41 -1.32 -16.32
CA GLY A 96 -11.54 -0.59 -17.22
C GLY A 96 -11.48 -1.22 -18.61
N PRO A 97 -10.78 -0.59 -19.57
CA PRO A 97 -10.46 -1.22 -20.85
C PRO A 97 -9.69 -2.53 -20.63
N ALA A 98 -9.91 -3.55 -21.46
CA ALA A 98 -9.31 -4.88 -21.34
C ALA A 98 -7.78 -4.87 -21.14
N ARG A 99 -7.09 -3.94 -21.82
CA ARG A 99 -5.64 -3.79 -21.67
C ARG A 99 -5.22 -3.28 -20.28
N ALA A 100 -6.03 -2.47 -19.64
CA ALA A 100 -5.80 -2.00 -18.27
C ALA A 100 -6.07 -3.14 -17.27
N GLU A 101 -7.20 -3.85 -17.44
CA GLU A 101 -7.54 -5.02 -16.63
C GLU A 101 -6.46 -6.12 -16.71
N ALA A 102 -5.94 -6.39 -17.90
CA ALA A 102 -4.88 -7.38 -18.11
C ALA A 102 -3.58 -7.03 -17.35
N ARG A 103 -3.26 -5.74 -17.16
CA ARG A 103 -2.12 -5.32 -16.35
C ARG A 103 -2.33 -5.55 -14.85
N LEU A 104 -3.57 -5.59 -14.42
CA LEU A 104 -3.98 -5.81 -13.04
C LEU A 104 -4.31 -7.28 -12.74
N TRP A 105 -3.87 -8.22 -13.62
CA TRP A 105 -4.17 -9.64 -13.55
C TRP A 105 -3.98 -10.23 -12.15
N TYR A 106 -2.94 -9.81 -11.42
CA TYR A 106 -2.62 -10.29 -10.08
C TYR A 106 -3.71 -9.93 -9.07
N GLN A 107 -4.39 -8.79 -9.22
CA GLN A 107 -5.48 -8.40 -8.34
C GLN A 107 -6.67 -9.37 -8.49
N TRP A 108 -7.00 -9.75 -9.73
CA TRP A 108 -8.04 -10.75 -10.00
C TRP A 108 -7.61 -12.14 -9.54
N TYR A 109 -6.34 -12.48 -9.77
CA TYR A 109 -5.76 -13.75 -9.31
C TYR A 109 -5.88 -13.88 -7.77
N PHE A 110 -5.50 -12.87 -7.00
CA PHE A 110 -5.56 -12.88 -5.55
C PHE A 110 -6.99 -12.84 -4.99
N ASN A 111 -8.00 -12.54 -5.80
CA ASN A 111 -9.41 -12.68 -5.44
C ASN A 111 -9.90 -14.13 -5.48
N THR A 112 -9.12 -15.07 -6.03
CA THR A 112 -9.46 -16.49 -6.13
C THR A 112 -8.72 -17.34 -5.10
N GLU A 113 -9.26 -18.53 -4.76
CA GLU A 113 -8.55 -19.49 -3.91
C GLU A 113 -7.28 -20.03 -4.60
N ARG A 114 -7.31 -20.17 -5.94
CA ARG A 114 -6.13 -20.51 -6.71
C ARG A 114 -5.02 -19.46 -6.57
N GLY A 115 -5.39 -18.18 -6.54
CA GLY A 115 -4.45 -17.08 -6.36
C GLY A 115 -3.86 -17.04 -4.96
N ARG A 116 -4.64 -17.35 -3.94
CA ARG A 116 -4.16 -17.52 -2.56
C ARG A 116 -3.12 -18.64 -2.49
N ALA A 117 -3.48 -19.83 -2.96
CA ALA A 117 -2.57 -20.99 -2.97
C ALA A 117 -1.30 -20.71 -3.81
N GLY A 118 -1.44 -19.99 -4.94
CA GLY A 118 -0.33 -19.59 -5.77
C GLY A 118 0.63 -18.63 -5.07
N LEU A 119 0.11 -17.62 -4.37
CA LEU A 119 0.92 -16.69 -3.58
C LEU A 119 1.64 -17.42 -2.44
N GLU A 120 0.97 -18.35 -1.79
CA GLU A 120 1.55 -19.16 -0.72
C GLU A 120 2.72 -20.02 -1.20
N ALA A 121 2.55 -20.70 -2.34
CA ALA A 121 3.54 -21.61 -2.90
C ALA A 121 4.69 -20.91 -3.66
N ASN A 122 4.41 -19.79 -4.36
CA ASN A 122 5.29 -19.20 -5.36
C ASN A 122 5.49 -17.69 -5.17
N ARG A 123 5.41 -17.17 -3.93
CA ARG A 123 5.43 -15.72 -3.64
C ARG A 123 6.62 -14.99 -4.26
N HIS A 124 7.81 -15.55 -4.15
CA HIS A 124 9.02 -14.90 -4.68
C HIS A 124 9.02 -14.81 -6.20
N ASP A 125 8.56 -15.85 -6.88
CA ASP A 125 8.46 -15.89 -8.34
C ASP A 125 7.40 -14.90 -8.84
N ILE A 126 6.22 -14.87 -8.21
CA ILE A 126 5.16 -13.92 -8.53
C ILE A 126 5.64 -12.49 -8.36
N ILE A 127 6.32 -12.18 -7.24
CA ILE A 127 6.78 -10.82 -6.96
C ILE A 127 7.88 -10.41 -7.93
N ARG A 128 8.82 -11.29 -8.26
CA ARG A 128 9.85 -11.02 -9.25
C ARG A 128 9.22 -10.73 -10.63
N HIS A 129 8.25 -11.54 -11.04
CA HIS A 129 7.50 -11.31 -12.27
C HIS A 129 6.76 -9.96 -12.26
N LEU A 130 6.17 -9.55 -11.13
CA LEU A 130 5.55 -8.23 -10.99
C LEU A 130 6.57 -7.10 -11.11
N TRP A 131 7.76 -7.21 -10.52
CA TRP A 131 8.83 -6.22 -10.68
C TRP A 131 9.22 -6.06 -12.15
N ASP A 132 9.41 -7.17 -12.87
CA ASP A 132 9.78 -7.17 -14.30
C ASP A 132 8.72 -6.49 -15.16
N THR A 133 7.44 -6.73 -14.85
CA THR A 133 6.32 -6.22 -15.65
C THR A 133 5.90 -4.78 -15.32
N TRP A 134 6.07 -4.36 -14.04
CA TRP A 134 5.69 -3.01 -13.62
C TRP A 134 6.73 -1.96 -13.97
N SER A 135 7.98 -2.35 -14.04
CA SER A 135 9.11 -1.44 -14.30
C SER A 135 10.02 -2.00 -15.40
N PRO A 136 9.54 -2.14 -16.64
CA PRO A 136 10.27 -2.84 -17.71
C PRO A 136 11.59 -2.15 -18.10
N GLY A 137 11.76 -0.87 -17.77
CA GLY A 137 13.01 -0.13 -17.96
C GLY A 137 13.97 -0.18 -16.76
N PHE A 138 13.59 -0.84 -15.68
CA PHE A 138 14.40 -0.93 -14.46
C PHE A 138 15.17 -2.25 -14.41
N ALA A 139 16.43 -2.20 -14.85
CA ALA A 139 17.33 -3.34 -14.77
C ALA A 139 17.88 -3.52 -13.33
N TYR A 140 17.09 -4.10 -12.44
CA TYR A 140 17.56 -4.43 -11.11
C TYR A 140 18.45 -5.69 -11.12
N THR A 141 19.36 -5.77 -10.16
CA THR A 141 20.21 -6.94 -9.94
C THR A 141 19.56 -7.93 -8.98
N ASP A 142 19.97 -9.21 -9.03
CA ASP A 142 19.55 -10.21 -8.03
C ASP A 142 19.82 -9.72 -6.60
N ALA A 143 20.98 -9.11 -6.34
CA ALA A 143 21.32 -8.56 -5.03
C ALA A 143 20.36 -7.44 -4.59
N GLN A 144 19.74 -6.69 -5.50
CA GLN A 144 18.71 -5.71 -5.15
C GLN A 144 17.40 -6.38 -4.78
N TYR A 145 17.00 -7.41 -5.52
CA TYR A 145 15.83 -8.21 -5.18
C TYR A 145 16.00 -8.93 -3.84
N ASP A 146 17.14 -9.60 -3.63
CA ASP A 146 17.44 -10.41 -2.45
C ASP A 146 17.43 -9.58 -1.15
N ARG A 147 17.71 -8.28 -1.23
CA ARG A 147 17.56 -7.38 -0.08
C ARG A 147 16.10 -7.16 0.33
N SER A 148 15.17 -7.22 -0.61
CA SER A 148 13.73 -7.02 -0.37
C SER A 148 12.99 -8.32 -0.10
N ALA A 149 13.47 -9.42 -0.68
CA ALA A 149 12.83 -10.73 -0.66
C ALA A 149 12.46 -11.25 0.75
N PRO A 150 13.32 -11.11 1.78
CA PRO A 150 12.96 -11.54 3.14
C PRO A 150 11.72 -10.85 3.72
N SER A 151 11.32 -9.70 3.17
CA SER A 151 10.10 -9.01 3.61
C SER A 151 8.84 -9.80 3.30
N PHE A 152 8.87 -10.66 2.28
CA PHE A 152 7.76 -11.50 1.84
C PHE A 152 7.66 -12.83 2.59
N ASP A 153 8.66 -13.15 3.41
CA ASP A 153 8.68 -14.36 4.25
C ASP A 153 8.01 -14.14 5.61
N ASN A 154 7.45 -12.95 5.82
CA ASN A 154 6.61 -12.69 6.98
C ASN A 154 5.44 -13.69 7.01
N PRO A 155 5.15 -14.37 8.15
CA PRO A 155 4.07 -15.35 8.24
C PRO A 155 2.68 -14.76 7.97
N ASP A 156 2.49 -13.46 8.15
CA ASP A 156 1.23 -12.77 7.91
C ASP A 156 1.10 -12.25 6.46
N PHE A 157 2.17 -12.36 5.65
CA PHE A 157 2.25 -11.75 4.32
C PHE A 157 1.12 -12.18 3.38
N VAL A 158 0.91 -13.48 3.25
CA VAL A 158 -0.11 -14.03 2.33
C VAL A 158 -1.49 -13.54 2.72
N ASP A 159 -1.86 -13.65 3.99
CA ASP A 159 -3.18 -13.24 4.48
C ASP A 159 -3.42 -11.75 4.29
N VAL A 160 -2.43 -10.91 4.60
CA VAL A 160 -2.49 -9.46 4.44
C VAL A 160 -2.65 -9.07 2.97
N VAL A 161 -1.86 -9.65 2.06
CA VAL A 161 -1.95 -9.38 0.62
C VAL A 161 -3.31 -9.82 0.05
N ILE A 162 -3.74 -11.03 0.36
CA ILE A 162 -5.04 -11.56 -0.10
C ILE A 162 -6.18 -10.68 0.41
N HIS A 163 -6.18 -10.34 1.71
CA HIS A 163 -7.21 -9.47 2.27
C HIS A 163 -7.22 -8.10 1.58
N SER A 164 -6.07 -7.46 1.40
CA SER A 164 -5.98 -6.12 0.80
C SER A 164 -6.61 -6.05 -0.60
N TYR A 165 -6.38 -7.06 -1.43
CA TYR A 165 -6.96 -7.10 -2.78
C TYR A 165 -8.42 -7.57 -2.81
N ARG A 166 -8.83 -8.47 -1.93
CA ARG A 166 -10.25 -8.85 -1.81
C ARG A 166 -11.09 -7.70 -1.27
N HIS A 167 -10.62 -7.00 -0.23
CA HIS A 167 -11.31 -5.82 0.31
C HIS A 167 -11.41 -4.71 -0.73
N ARG A 168 -10.33 -4.43 -1.45
CA ARG A 168 -10.31 -3.43 -2.53
C ARG A 168 -11.41 -3.64 -3.59
N HIS A 169 -11.78 -4.87 -3.86
CA HIS A 169 -12.79 -5.26 -4.84
C HIS A 169 -14.13 -5.68 -4.22
N VAL A 170 -14.36 -5.32 -2.96
CA VAL A 170 -15.60 -5.61 -2.22
C VAL A 170 -15.87 -7.11 -2.04
N ASN A 171 -14.81 -7.94 -2.09
CA ASN A 171 -14.90 -9.40 -1.94
C ASN A 171 -14.46 -9.90 -0.56
N ALA A 172 -14.12 -9.00 0.35
CA ALA A 172 -13.87 -9.28 1.77
C ALA A 172 -14.34 -8.10 2.63
N PRO A 173 -14.86 -8.35 3.84
CA PRO A 173 -15.18 -7.28 4.78
C PRO A 173 -13.89 -6.66 5.34
N GLY A 174 -13.93 -5.37 5.67
CA GLY A 174 -12.94 -4.70 6.51
C GLY A 174 -13.30 -4.74 7.99
N GLU A 175 -12.44 -4.17 8.84
CA GLU A 175 -12.73 -4.01 10.27
C GLU A 175 -13.94 -3.09 10.48
N ALA A 176 -14.85 -3.49 11.36
CA ALA A 176 -16.07 -2.71 11.62
C ALA A 176 -15.80 -1.26 12.03
N ARG A 177 -14.71 -1.01 12.76
CA ARG A 177 -14.30 0.33 13.22
C ARG A 177 -13.91 1.28 12.07
N PHE A 178 -13.61 0.75 10.87
CA PHE A 178 -13.20 1.56 9.72
C PHE A 178 -14.29 1.71 8.66
N LEU A 179 -15.47 1.11 8.82
CA LEU A 179 -16.53 1.16 7.81
C LEU A 179 -16.94 2.60 7.44
N ASP A 180 -17.06 3.49 8.42
CA ASP A 180 -17.42 4.88 8.16
C ASP A 180 -16.25 5.64 7.52
N VAL A 181 -15.02 5.31 7.90
CA VAL A 181 -13.82 5.88 7.27
C VAL A 181 -13.72 5.47 5.80
N GLU A 182 -13.96 4.19 5.47
CA GLU A 182 -13.95 3.73 4.08
C GLU A 182 -15.05 4.39 3.22
N ARG A 183 -16.24 4.64 3.80
CA ARG A 183 -17.32 5.41 3.14
C ARG A 183 -16.90 6.86 2.88
N GLU A 184 -16.31 7.52 3.87
CA GLU A 184 -15.76 8.87 3.70
C GLU A 184 -14.69 8.91 2.60
N LEU A 185 -13.77 7.94 2.60
CA LEU A 185 -12.70 7.86 1.61
C LEU A 185 -13.21 7.57 0.19
N ALA A 186 -14.33 6.86 0.04
CA ALA A 186 -14.97 6.60 -1.26
C ALA A 186 -15.42 7.90 -1.95
N GLU A 187 -15.77 8.96 -1.19
CA GLU A 187 -16.07 10.30 -1.71
C GLU A 187 -14.83 11.05 -2.22
N ARG A 188 -13.64 10.46 -2.07
CA ARG A 188 -12.36 10.99 -2.54
C ARG A 188 -12.03 12.38 -2.00
N PRO A 189 -12.05 12.60 -0.67
CA PRO A 189 -11.75 13.89 -0.09
C PRO A 189 -10.34 14.38 -0.48
N PRO A 190 -10.14 15.70 -0.66
CA PRO A 190 -8.85 16.23 -1.09
C PRO A 190 -7.80 16.15 0.02
N VAL A 191 -6.53 16.01 -0.39
CA VAL A 191 -5.38 16.25 0.48
C VAL A 191 -5.20 17.76 0.61
N SER A 192 -5.31 18.30 1.81
CA SER A 192 -5.25 19.75 2.11
C SER A 192 -3.85 20.24 2.51
N VAL A 193 -2.94 19.33 2.83
CA VAL A 193 -1.58 19.70 3.23
C VAL A 193 -0.70 19.98 2.00
N PRO A 194 0.40 20.75 2.13
CA PRO A 194 1.36 20.93 1.06
C PRO A 194 1.87 19.59 0.52
N ALA A 195 1.84 19.40 -0.80
CA ALA A 195 2.20 18.13 -1.40
C ALA A 195 3.08 18.28 -2.65
N ILE A 196 4.07 17.40 -2.78
CA ILE A 196 4.86 17.19 -4.01
C ILE A 196 4.39 15.88 -4.61
N VAL A 197 4.00 15.89 -5.88
CA VAL A 197 3.63 14.69 -6.63
C VAL A 197 4.76 14.28 -7.53
N LEU A 198 5.26 13.06 -7.35
CA LEU A 198 6.26 12.44 -8.21
C LEU A 198 5.59 11.36 -9.07
N ARG A 199 5.96 11.29 -10.35
CA ARG A 199 5.47 10.28 -11.29
C ARG A 199 6.63 9.66 -12.04
N GLY A 200 6.64 8.33 -12.18
CA GLY A 200 7.60 7.64 -13.01
C GLY A 200 7.31 7.91 -14.50
N ALA A 201 8.31 8.37 -15.25
CA ALA A 201 8.19 8.61 -16.69
C ALA A 201 7.96 7.29 -17.46
N ASP A 202 8.59 6.20 -17.00
CA ASP A 202 8.61 4.89 -17.63
C ASP A 202 7.81 3.84 -16.84
N SER A 203 6.76 4.28 -16.13
CA SER A 203 5.89 3.36 -15.40
C SER A 203 5.18 2.39 -16.34
N GLY A 204 5.24 1.09 -16.04
CA GLY A 204 4.49 0.04 -16.75
C GLY A 204 2.96 0.23 -16.70
N PHE A 205 2.45 1.05 -15.79
CA PHE A 205 1.03 1.41 -15.68
C PHE A 205 0.59 2.55 -16.63
N GLY A 206 1.51 3.09 -17.42
CA GLY A 206 1.24 4.16 -18.39
C GLY A 206 1.16 5.55 -17.76
N ARG A 207 1.08 6.57 -18.63
CA ARG A 207 0.80 7.93 -18.18
C ARG A 207 -0.70 8.05 -17.91
N PRO A 208 -1.12 8.63 -16.79
CA PRO A 208 -2.51 9.05 -16.63
C PRO A 208 -2.82 10.06 -17.74
N THR A 209 -3.87 9.83 -18.49
CA THR A 209 -4.44 10.79 -19.43
C THR A 209 -5.05 11.96 -18.68
#